data_b7f39799aba6bfb0525545c6d5e3c152
#
_entry.id   b7f39799aba6bfb0525545c6d5e3c152
#
_cell.length_a   1.000
_cell.length_b   1.000
_cell.length_c   1.000
_cell.angle_alpha   90.00
_cell.angle_beta   90.00
_cell.angle_gamma   90.00
#
_symmetry.space_group_name_H-M   'P 1'
#
loop_
_entity.id
_entity.type
_entity.pdbx_description
1 polymer ?
#
loop_
_entity_poly.entity_id
_entity_poly.type
_entity_poly.pdbx_seq_one_letter_code
_entity_poly.pdbx_strand_id
1 'polypeptide(L)'
;DNSIHYTDYVLGEIVDMLAKTNAPASMLYLSDHGEDIFDDSRARYLHASPIPTYYQLHIPYVIWFSKAYRESYPQKYLEAQAHETYPVSTNSVFHTMLSRCEDCGGRFHFCLNESCLQGT
;
A
#
# COMPACT_ATOMS: atom_id res chain seq x y z
N ASP A 1 -20.23 -8.46 1.56
CA ASP A 1 -19.33 -9.55 1.97
C ASP A 1 -18.76 -10.33 0.79
N ASN A 2 -19.57 -10.66 -0.24
CA ASN A 2 -19.07 -11.39 -1.42
C ASN A 2 -18.00 -10.60 -2.20
N SER A 3 -18.11 -9.28 -2.26
CA SER A 3 -17.10 -8.43 -2.93
C SER A 3 -15.75 -8.45 -2.20
N ILE A 4 -15.77 -8.45 -0.87
CA ILE A 4 -14.55 -8.55 -0.05
C ILE A 4 -13.89 -9.92 -0.27
N HIS A 5 -14.64 -11.00 -0.22
CA HIS A 5 -14.13 -12.35 -0.51
C HIS A 5 -13.55 -12.47 -1.92
N TYR A 6 -14.20 -11.84 -2.90
CA TYR A 6 -13.69 -11.86 -4.28
C TYR A 6 -12.39 -11.07 -4.41
N THR A 7 -12.29 -9.90 -3.76
CA THR A 7 -11.05 -9.12 -3.73
C THR A 7 -9.92 -9.92 -3.07
N ASP A 8 -10.18 -10.56 -1.94
CA ASP A 8 -9.22 -11.41 -1.24
C ASP A 8 -8.74 -12.58 -2.12
N TYR A 9 -9.66 -13.25 -2.80
CA TYR A 9 -9.33 -14.29 -3.77
C TYR A 9 -8.42 -13.76 -4.90
N VAL A 10 -8.76 -12.62 -5.50
CA VAL A 10 -7.95 -12.02 -6.59
C VAL A 10 -6.56 -11.63 -6.11
N LEU A 11 -6.45 -11.05 -4.92
CA LEU A 11 -5.15 -10.71 -4.32
C LEU A 11 -4.33 -11.97 -4.05
N GLY A 12 -4.95 -13.03 -3.57
CA GLY A 12 -4.30 -14.34 -3.38
C GLY A 12 -3.74 -14.89 -4.69
N GLU A 13 -4.50 -14.88 -5.77
CA GLU A 13 -4.05 -15.33 -7.11
C GLU A 13 -2.87 -14.49 -7.61
N ILE A 14 -2.89 -13.16 -7.40
CA ILE A 14 -1.78 -12.28 -7.78
C ILE A 14 -0.51 -12.62 -6.96
N VAL A 15 -0.65 -12.80 -5.65
CA VAL A 15 0.45 -13.20 -4.77
C VAL A 15 1.05 -14.53 -5.20
N ASP A 16 0.23 -15.53 -5.49
CA ASP A 16 0.68 -16.84 -5.96
C ASP A 16 1.39 -16.77 -7.31
N MET A 17 0.90 -15.92 -8.22
CA MET A 17 1.55 -15.68 -9.50
C MET A 17 2.93 -15.03 -9.31
N LEU A 18 3.02 -14.00 -8.49
CA LEU A 18 4.28 -13.31 -8.19
C LEU A 18 5.27 -14.24 -7.47
N ALA A 19 4.81 -15.06 -6.54
CA ALA A 19 5.65 -16.01 -5.82
C ALA A 19 6.29 -17.05 -6.75
N LYS A 20 5.57 -17.50 -7.78
CA LYS A 20 6.04 -18.47 -8.78
C LYS A 20 7.14 -17.91 -9.69
N THR A 21 7.30 -16.61 -9.80
CA THR A 21 8.35 -16.00 -10.64
C THR A 21 9.76 -16.24 -10.08
N ASN A 22 9.89 -16.55 -8.79
CA ASN A 22 11.15 -16.62 -8.04
C ASN A 22 12.01 -15.35 -8.13
N ALA A 23 11.43 -14.24 -8.59
CA ALA A 23 12.08 -12.94 -8.66
C ALA A 23 11.81 -12.11 -7.39
N PRO A 24 12.68 -11.14 -7.06
CA PRO A 24 12.34 -10.13 -6.07
C PRO A 24 11.11 -9.34 -6.51
N ALA A 25 10.00 -9.56 -5.83
CA ALA A 25 8.72 -8.94 -6.14
C ALA A 25 8.05 -8.41 -4.87
N SER A 26 7.34 -7.30 -4.99
CA SER A 26 6.46 -6.76 -3.96
C SER A 26 5.12 -6.35 -4.56
N MET A 27 4.07 -6.43 -3.76
CA MET A 27 2.73 -5.96 -4.11
C MET A 27 2.28 -4.95 -3.05
N LEU A 28 1.73 -3.83 -3.50
CA LEU A 28 1.05 -2.86 -2.66
C LEU A 28 -0.43 -2.86 -3.04
N TYR A 29 -1.29 -3.05 -2.05
CA TYR A 29 -2.73 -2.94 -2.20
C TYR A 29 -3.28 -1.94 -1.19
N LEU A 30 -4.16 -1.07 -1.64
CA LEU A 30 -4.95 -0.18 -0.81
C LEU A 30 -6.27 0.15 -1.53
N SER A 31 -7.29 0.57 -0.77
CA SER A 31 -8.47 1.21 -1.32
C SER A 31 -8.20 2.71 -1.48
N ASP A 32 -8.90 3.37 -2.38
CA ASP A 32 -8.89 4.83 -2.53
C ASP A 32 -9.64 5.51 -1.36
N HIS A 33 -10.73 4.92 -0.88
CA HIS A 33 -11.51 5.33 0.29
C HIS A 33 -12.28 4.13 0.88
N GLY A 34 -12.81 4.31 2.06
CA GLY A 34 -13.81 3.44 2.65
C GLY A 34 -15.23 3.94 2.40
N GLU A 35 -16.20 3.22 2.94
CA GLU A 35 -17.62 3.51 2.81
C GLU A 35 -18.32 3.54 4.16
N ASP A 36 -19.26 4.47 4.33
CA ASP A 36 -20.23 4.40 5.42
C ASP A 36 -21.39 3.47 5.02
N ILE A 37 -21.72 2.53 5.87
CA ILE A 37 -22.84 1.60 5.70
C ILE A 37 -23.75 1.61 6.93
N PHE A 38 -24.11 2.81 7.38
CA PHE A 38 -24.91 3.02 8.61
C PHE A 38 -24.19 2.64 9.90
N ASP A 39 -22.86 2.77 9.94
CA ASP A 39 -22.02 2.31 11.05
C ASP A 39 -22.18 3.13 12.33
N ASP A 40 -22.69 4.35 12.24
CA ASP A 40 -22.85 5.25 13.39
C ASP A 40 -24.24 5.92 13.44
N SER A 41 -24.48 6.68 14.52
CA SER A 41 -25.75 7.37 14.75
C SER A 41 -26.11 8.44 13.70
N ARG A 42 -25.17 8.83 12.83
CA ARG A 42 -25.40 9.79 11.73
C ARG A 42 -26.11 9.13 10.54
N ALA A 43 -26.25 7.80 10.56
CA ALA A 43 -26.92 7.01 9.53
C ALA A 43 -26.46 7.36 8.10
N ARG A 44 -25.14 7.55 7.93
CA ARG A 44 -24.55 7.88 6.62
C ARG A 44 -24.42 6.64 5.75
N TYR A 45 -24.48 6.88 4.47
CA TYR A 45 -24.35 5.84 3.46
C TYR A 45 -23.43 6.31 2.33
N LEU A 46 -22.50 5.45 1.88
CA LEU A 46 -21.47 5.73 0.88
C LEU A 46 -20.43 6.78 1.35
N HIS A 47 -19.75 7.42 0.41
CA HIS A 47 -18.60 8.31 0.67
C HIS A 47 -18.85 9.80 0.30
N ALA A 48 -20.04 10.17 -0.11
CA ALA A 48 -20.37 11.53 -0.60
C ALA A 48 -20.57 12.57 0.51
N SER A 49 -20.03 12.36 1.71
CA SER A 49 -20.19 13.31 2.81
C SER A 49 -19.17 14.46 2.74
N PRO A 50 -19.60 15.73 2.91
CA PRO A 50 -18.68 16.87 3.00
C PRO A 50 -17.65 16.76 4.15
N ILE A 51 -18.02 16.04 5.21
CA ILE A 51 -17.14 15.77 6.34
C ILE A 51 -16.95 14.24 6.39
N PRO A 52 -15.75 13.74 6.05
CA PRO A 52 -15.51 12.30 6.03
C PRO A 52 -15.63 11.70 7.43
N THR A 53 -15.99 10.44 7.49
CA THR A 53 -16.03 9.66 8.72
C THR A 53 -14.73 8.89 8.90
N TYR A 54 -14.53 8.31 10.08
CA TYR A 54 -13.47 7.36 10.33
C TYR A 54 -13.53 6.18 9.31
N TYR A 55 -14.70 5.65 9.03
CA TYR A 55 -14.92 4.52 8.13
C TYR A 55 -14.53 4.82 6.68
N GLN A 56 -14.69 6.07 6.23
CA GLN A 56 -14.25 6.51 4.91
C GLN A 56 -12.73 6.70 4.80
N LEU A 57 -12.07 7.04 5.91
CA LEU A 57 -10.64 7.34 5.95
C LEU A 57 -9.78 6.14 6.36
N HIS A 58 -10.33 5.21 7.13
CA HIS A 58 -9.61 4.04 7.64
C HIS A 58 -9.69 2.90 6.63
N ILE A 59 -8.74 2.87 5.71
CA ILE A 59 -8.65 1.90 4.63
C ILE A 59 -7.54 0.88 4.87
N PRO A 60 -7.64 -0.34 4.31
CA PRO A 60 -6.54 -1.29 4.34
C PRO A 60 -5.35 -0.78 3.52
N TYR A 61 -4.16 -0.94 4.07
CA TYR A 61 -2.88 -0.67 3.41
C TYR A 61 -2.00 -1.91 3.56
N VAL A 62 -1.91 -2.71 2.51
CA VAL A 62 -1.26 -4.02 2.55
C VAL A 62 -0.04 -4.03 1.66
N ILE A 63 1.11 -4.43 2.20
CA ILE A 63 2.33 -4.68 1.41
C ILE A 63 2.71 -6.15 1.56
N TRP A 64 2.87 -6.81 0.43
CA TRP A 64 3.39 -8.17 0.37
C TRP A 64 4.77 -8.19 -0.29
N PHE A 65 5.62 -9.11 0.16
CA PHE A 65 6.97 -9.32 -0.35
C PHE A 65 7.23 -10.78 -0.66
N SER A 66 7.77 -11.07 -1.85
CA SER A 66 8.23 -12.42 -2.19
C SER A 66 9.41 -12.84 -1.29
N LYS A 67 9.64 -14.17 -1.21
CA LYS A 67 10.82 -14.70 -0.53
C LYS A 67 12.10 -14.11 -1.11
N ALA A 68 12.23 -14.09 -2.42
CA ALA A 68 13.38 -13.54 -3.12
C ALA A 68 13.61 -12.05 -2.79
N TYR A 69 12.52 -11.25 -2.65
CA TYR A 69 12.64 -9.84 -2.24
C TYR A 69 13.22 -9.72 -0.83
N ARG A 70 12.70 -10.48 0.12
CA ARG A 70 13.16 -10.45 1.52
C ARG A 70 14.62 -10.85 1.66
N GLU A 71 15.08 -11.81 0.84
CA GLU A 71 16.48 -12.27 0.80
C GLU A 71 17.40 -11.24 0.13
N SER A 72 16.94 -10.58 -0.93
CA SER A 72 17.71 -9.56 -1.65
C SER A 72 17.76 -8.20 -0.93
N TYR A 73 16.70 -7.83 -0.23
CA TYR A 73 16.53 -6.52 0.41
C TYR A 73 16.08 -6.65 1.87
N PRO A 74 16.83 -7.36 2.73
CA PRO A 74 16.40 -7.66 4.10
C PRO A 74 16.17 -6.41 4.94
N GLN A 75 16.97 -5.36 4.75
CA GLN A 75 16.83 -4.11 5.51
C GLN A 75 15.51 -3.41 5.20
N LYS A 76 15.11 -3.32 3.93
CA LYS A 76 13.82 -2.71 3.53
C LYS A 76 12.63 -3.52 4.03
N TYR A 77 12.75 -4.82 4.08
CA TYR A 77 11.72 -5.68 4.67
C TYR A 77 11.56 -5.43 6.17
N LEU A 78 12.67 -5.36 6.91
CA LEU A 78 12.65 -5.07 8.35
C LEU A 78 12.09 -3.68 8.66
N GLU A 79 12.42 -2.67 7.86
CA GLU A 79 11.86 -1.33 7.97
C GLU A 79 10.34 -1.33 7.74
N ALA A 80 9.85 -2.06 6.73
CA ALA A 80 8.43 -2.19 6.50
C ALA A 80 7.70 -2.87 7.67
N GLN A 81 8.30 -3.92 8.24
CA GLN A 81 7.75 -4.59 9.44
C GLN A 81 7.72 -3.66 10.66
N ALA A 82 8.77 -2.86 10.85
CA ALA A 82 8.83 -1.91 11.96
C ALA A 82 7.72 -0.83 11.89
N HIS A 83 7.19 -0.56 10.70
CA HIS A 83 6.12 0.41 10.45
C HIS A 83 4.72 -0.21 10.32
N GLU A 84 4.57 -1.52 10.52
CA GLU A 84 3.30 -2.24 10.32
C GLU A 84 2.12 -1.64 11.11
N THR A 85 2.38 -1.13 12.30
CA THR A 85 1.35 -0.57 13.18
C THR A 85 1.23 0.96 13.12
N TYR A 86 2.07 1.62 12.32
CA TYR A 86 2.05 3.07 12.23
C TYR A 86 0.97 3.54 11.25
N PRO A 87 0.23 4.61 11.61
CA PRO A 87 -0.71 5.20 10.68
C PRO A 87 0.05 5.77 9.48
N VAL A 88 -0.40 5.41 8.29
CA VAL A 88 0.13 5.93 7.02
C VAL A 88 -0.95 6.66 6.25
N SER A 89 -0.55 7.64 5.45
CA SER A 89 -1.46 8.36 4.56
C SER A 89 -1.29 7.85 3.12
N THR A 90 -2.34 7.95 2.31
CA THR A 90 -2.29 7.67 0.88
C THR A 90 -1.25 8.51 0.14
N ASN A 91 -0.87 9.67 0.68
CA ASN A 91 0.24 10.47 0.17
C ASN A 91 1.60 9.74 0.18
N SER A 92 1.75 8.74 1.05
CA SER A 92 2.99 7.94 1.11
C SER A 92 3.10 6.90 -0.01
N VAL A 93 2.02 6.60 -0.73
CA VAL A 93 1.97 5.54 -1.76
C VAL A 93 3.05 5.73 -2.81
N PHE A 94 3.13 6.94 -3.37
CA PHE A 94 4.11 7.26 -4.40
C PHE A 94 5.55 7.03 -3.91
N HIS A 95 5.90 7.53 -2.74
CA HIS A 95 7.22 7.35 -2.14
C HIS A 95 7.51 5.89 -1.80
N THR A 96 6.51 5.17 -1.31
CA THR A 96 6.63 3.74 -1.04
C THR A 96 6.91 2.96 -2.32
N MET A 97 6.20 3.23 -3.39
CA MET A 97 6.41 2.59 -4.69
C MET A 97 7.81 2.88 -5.24
N LEU A 98 8.24 4.15 -5.24
CA LEU A 98 9.57 4.54 -5.71
C LEU A 98 10.69 3.87 -4.93
N SER A 99 10.62 3.90 -3.61
CA SER A 99 11.62 3.26 -2.74
C SER A 99 11.76 1.75 -3.02
N ARG A 100 10.73 1.10 -3.58
CA ARG A 100 10.76 -0.30 -4.02
C ARG A 100 11.36 -0.48 -5.41
N CYS A 101 11.17 0.50 -6.31
CA CYS A 101 11.66 0.44 -7.70
C CYS A 101 13.15 0.77 -7.84
N GLU A 102 13.74 1.55 -6.96
CA GLU A 102 15.18 1.92 -7.01
C GLU A 102 16.10 0.70 -7.05
N ASP A 103 15.67 -0.41 -6.45
CA ASP A 103 16.42 -1.66 -6.40
C ASP A 103 16.34 -2.49 -7.70
N CYS A 104 15.39 -2.19 -8.58
CA CYS A 104 15.19 -2.94 -9.83
C CYS A 104 16.05 -2.45 -11.01
N GLY A 105 17.06 -1.59 -10.76
CA GLY A 105 17.96 -1.06 -11.80
C GLY A 105 17.30 -0.07 -12.75
N GLY A 106 16.09 0.38 -12.45
CA GLY A 106 15.40 1.44 -13.18
C GLY A 106 16.05 2.79 -12.87
N ARG A 107 16.47 3.52 -13.92
CA ARG A 107 17.07 4.86 -13.81
C ARG A 107 16.03 5.92 -13.43
N PHE A 108 15.38 5.79 -12.28
CA PHE A 108 14.57 6.84 -11.71
C PHE A 108 15.27 7.37 -10.47
N HIS A 109 16.12 8.39 -10.66
CA HIS A 109 16.61 9.21 -9.57
C HIS A 109 15.46 10.08 -9.06
N PHE A 110 14.71 9.60 -8.09
CA PHE A 110 13.82 10.43 -7.29
C PHE A 110 14.46 10.62 -5.91
N CYS A 111 14.84 11.83 -5.63
CA CYS A 111 15.28 12.24 -4.29
C CYS A 111 14.10 12.19 -3.33
N LEU A 112 14.22 11.37 -2.28
CA LEU A 112 13.24 11.26 -1.20
C LEU A 112 13.43 12.31 -0.09
N ASN A 113 14.32 13.29 -0.29
CA ASN A 113 14.56 14.38 0.66
C ASN A 113 14.06 15.72 0.12
N GLU A 114 13.48 16.55 0.99
CA GLU A 114 13.07 17.93 0.69
C GLU A 114 14.23 18.77 0.08
N SER A 115 15.50 18.39 0.31
CA SER A 115 16.67 19.01 -0.31
C SER A 115 16.74 18.85 -1.83
N CYS A 116 16.01 17.91 -2.43
CA CYS A 116 15.96 17.74 -3.89
C CYS A 116 14.95 18.67 -4.58
N LEU A 117 14.07 19.29 -3.82
CA LEU A 117 13.11 20.28 -4.34
C LEU A 117 13.69 21.70 -4.40
N GLN A 118 14.91 21.93 -3.88
CA GLN A 118 15.57 23.23 -3.84
C GLN A 118 16.75 23.36 -4.83
N GLY A 119 16.93 22.44 -5.72
CA GLY A 119 18.01 22.41 -6.70
C GLY A 119 17.57 22.89 -8.07
N THR A 120 17.79 24.16 -8.31
CA THR A 120 17.90 25.01 -9.50
C THR A 120 16.69 25.81 -9.86
#